data_1c5aeed25abb3c6aa2e616bce3610539
#
_entry.id   1c5aeed25abb3c6aa2e616bce3610539
#
_cell.length_a   1.000
_cell.length_b   1.000
_cell.length_c   1.000
_cell.angle_alpha   90.00
_cell.angle_beta   90.00
_cell.angle_gamma   90.00
#
_symmetry.space_group_name_H-M   'P 1'
#
loop_
_entity.id
_entity.type
_entity.pdbx_description
1 polymer ?
#
loop_
_entity_poly.entity_id
_entity_poly.type
_entity_poly.pdbx_seq_one_letter_code
_entity_poly.pdbx_strand_id
1 'polypeptide(L)'
;LIYINGIEIYKPFLVGSGQQEGLSIINPKLVSNIDFSAGGFSAEYGDKLSSALDITYKKPLIPAASLSLSLLGAEAHVEGTTGHKMSYLIGARYKNNKYILGKMETKGTYQPNFTDVQGIITYNVNPKFEISAFGYYSRISYHMIPETRQTDFGNIQLSHRITIYFDGKESSNYN
;
A
#
# COMPACT_ATOMS: atom_id res chain seq x y z
N LEU A 1 0.85 15.53 2.34
CA LEU A 1 -0.03 15.37 1.17
C LEU A 1 0.56 14.39 0.19
N ILE A 2 -0.29 13.52 -0.37
CA ILE A 2 0.11 12.59 -1.44
C ILE A 2 -0.87 12.76 -2.59
N TYR A 3 -0.32 12.98 -3.78
CA TYR A 3 -1.06 13.01 -5.03
C TYR A 3 -0.65 11.83 -5.92
N ILE A 4 -1.57 11.29 -6.67
CA ILE A 4 -1.31 10.33 -7.76
C ILE A 4 -1.97 10.90 -9.01
N ASN A 5 -1.17 11.25 -10.01
CA ASN A 5 -1.62 11.91 -11.25
C ASN A 5 -2.54 13.12 -10.99
N GLY A 6 -2.19 13.96 -10.02
CA GLY A 6 -2.97 15.15 -9.64
C GLY A 6 -4.21 14.85 -8.78
N ILE A 7 -4.49 13.60 -8.42
CA ILE A 7 -5.60 13.22 -7.54
C ILE A 7 -5.08 13.13 -6.10
N GLU A 8 -5.66 13.90 -5.18
CA GLU A 8 -5.28 13.84 -3.76
C GLU A 8 -5.71 12.53 -3.11
N ILE A 9 -4.77 11.86 -2.43
CA ILE A 9 -5.00 10.60 -1.73
C ILE A 9 -5.08 10.86 -0.22
N TYR A 10 -6.27 10.76 0.33
CA TYR A 10 -6.51 11.01 1.76
C TYR A 10 -6.06 9.89 2.68
N LYS A 11 -5.99 8.65 2.18
CA LYS A 11 -5.56 7.47 2.95
C LYS A 11 -4.41 6.75 2.23
N PRO A 12 -3.18 7.27 2.32
CA PRO A 12 -2.04 6.72 1.59
C PRO A 12 -1.50 5.41 2.15
N PHE A 13 -1.87 5.08 3.39
CA PHE A 13 -1.47 3.84 4.06
C PHE A 13 -2.68 2.94 4.27
N LEU A 14 -2.52 1.67 3.90
CA LEU A 14 -3.60 0.69 3.88
C LEU A 14 -3.86 0.03 5.24
N VAL A 15 -3.03 0.28 6.23
CA VAL A 15 -3.18 -0.31 7.57
C VAL A 15 -3.42 0.75 8.62
N GLY A 16 -4.49 0.57 9.39
CA GLY A 16 -4.86 1.43 10.50
C GLY A 16 -4.51 0.89 11.89
N SER A 17 -3.77 -0.22 12.03
CA SER A 17 -3.39 -0.74 13.35
C SER A 17 -2.04 -0.17 13.79
N GLY A 18 -2.00 0.47 14.96
CA GLY A 18 -0.88 1.25 15.48
C GLY A 18 0.43 0.51 15.78
N GLN A 19 0.62 -0.70 15.32
CA GLN A 19 1.85 -1.49 15.52
C GLN A 19 2.54 -1.94 14.24
N GLN A 20 1.98 -1.64 13.07
CA GLN A 20 2.58 -2.06 11.81
C GLN A 20 2.59 -0.95 10.78
N GLU A 21 3.73 -0.76 10.16
CA GLU A 21 3.87 0.04 8.96
C GLU A 21 3.02 -0.57 7.86
N GLY A 22 2.00 0.17 7.45
CA GLY A 22 1.08 -0.26 6.40
C GLY A 22 1.76 -0.32 5.05
N LEU A 23 1.27 -1.20 4.21
CA LEU A 23 1.61 -1.15 2.80
C LEU A 23 1.14 0.19 2.23
N SER A 24 2.05 0.93 1.60
CA SER A 24 1.67 2.14 0.89
C SER A 24 0.73 1.80 -0.27
N ILE A 25 -0.25 2.67 -0.51
CA ILE A 25 -1.11 2.62 -1.70
C ILE A 25 -0.28 2.65 -2.99
N ILE A 26 0.90 3.26 -2.96
CA ILE A 26 1.76 3.42 -4.12
C ILE A 26 2.32 2.08 -4.57
N ASN A 27 2.05 1.69 -5.79
CA ASN A 27 2.68 0.55 -6.44
C ASN A 27 3.91 1.00 -7.25
N PRO A 28 5.14 0.67 -6.81
CA PRO A 28 6.35 1.15 -7.48
C PRO A 28 6.47 0.73 -8.94
N LYS A 29 5.86 -0.39 -9.33
CA LYS A 29 5.88 -0.88 -10.73
C LYS A 29 5.13 0.03 -11.69
N LEU A 30 4.18 0.79 -11.18
CA LEU A 30 3.34 1.70 -11.96
C LEU A 30 3.89 3.13 -12.02
N VAL A 31 4.84 3.46 -11.16
CA VAL A 31 5.38 4.82 -11.00
C VAL A 31 6.36 5.14 -12.11
N SER A 32 6.23 6.35 -12.66
CA SER A 32 7.14 6.99 -13.62
C SER A 32 8.04 8.00 -12.93
N ASN A 33 7.45 8.88 -12.12
CA ASN A 33 8.15 9.96 -11.43
C ASN A 33 7.58 10.19 -10.04
N ILE A 34 8.42 10.69 -9.14
CA ILE A 34 8.02 11.12 -7.79
C ILE A 34 8.67 12.48 -7.54
N ASP A 35 7.83 13.48 -7.31
CA ASP A 35 8.24 14.83 -6.94
C ASP A 35 7.92 15.07 -5.46
N PHE A 36 8.95 15.38 -4.70
CA PHE A 36 8.82 15.66 -3.27
C PHE A 36 9.16 17.11 -2.96
N SER A 37 8.22 17.83 -2.35
CA SER A 37 8.40 19.21 -1.91
C SER A 37 8.26 19.32 -0.39
N ALA A 38 9.33 19.73 0.28
CA ALA A 38 9.41 19.90 1.74
C ALA A 38 9.22 21.37 2.16
N GLY A 39 8.18 22.02 1.68
CA GLY A 39 7.91 23.46 1.86
C GLY A 39 8.13 24.25 0.57
N GLY A 40 7.51 25.43 0.48
CA GLY A 40 7.59 26.25 -0.73
C GLY A 40 6.87 25.65 -1.93
N PHE A 41 5.66 25.16 -1.72
CA PHE A 41 4.85 24.50 -2.76
C PHE A 41 4.44 25.48 -3.86
N SER A 42 4.20 24.94 -5.05
CA SER A 42 3.47 25.66 -6.07
C SER A 42 2.03 25.93 -5.62
N ALA A 43 1.38 26.96 -6.19
CA ALA A 43 0.03 27.36 -5.79
C ALA A 43 -1.03 26.27 -5.96
N GLU A 44 -0.76 25.23 -6.74
CA GLU A 44 -1.66 24.09 -6.95
C GLU A 44 -1.80 23.20 -5.70
N TYR A 45 -0.80 23.21 -4.79
CA TYR A 45 -0.85 22.46 -3.51
C TYR A 45 -1.27 23.38 -2.35
N GLY A 46 -2.13 24.34 -2.59
CA GLY A 46 -2.59 25.30 -1.59
C GLY A 46 -3.16 24.67 -0.33
N ASP A 47 -3.22 25.48 0.74
CA ASP A 47 -3.90 25.14 2.02
C ASP A 47 -3.19 24.12 2.92
N LYS A 48 -1.90 23.83 2.73
CA LYS A 48 -1.15 22.84 3.53
C LYS A 48 0.18 23.41 4.05
N LEU A 49 0.49 23.05 5.30
CA LEU A 49 1.69 23.47 6.02
C LEU A 49 2.82 22.43 6.02
N SER A 50 2.56 21.23 5.47
CA SER A 50 3.50 20.10 5.47
C SER A 50 4.04 19.82 4.07
N SER A 51 4.78 18.73 3.90
CA SER A 51 5.32 18.28 2.62
C SER A 51 4.26 17.81 1.63
N ALA A 52 4.52 17.96 0.33
CA ALA A 52 3.73 17.39 -0.76
C ALA A 52 4.56 16.32 -1.49
N LEU A 53 3.94 15.19 -1.78
CA LEU A 53 4.48 14.11 -2.57
C LEU A 53 3.58 13.90 -3.78
N ASP A 54 4.05 14.26 -4.94
CA ASP A 54 3.32 14.06 -6.20
C ASP A 54 3.91 12.89 -6.97
N ILE A 55 3.05 11.93 -7.30
CA ILE A 55 3.42 10.67 -7.92
C ILE A 55 2.77 10.59 -9.28
N THR A 56 3.58 10.52 -10.30
CA THR A 56 3.13 10.34 -11.67
C THR A 56 3.27 8.87 -12.05
N TYR A 57 2.17 8.24 -12.45
CA TYR A 57 2.17 6.90 -13.00
C TYR A 57 2.57 6.92 -14.48
N LYS A 58 3.09 5.80 -14.95
CA LYS A 58 3.51 5.62 -16.33
C LYS A 58 2.37 5.86 -17.31
N LYS A 59 2.69 6.44 -18.46
CA LYS A 59 1.84 6.43 -19.67
C LYS A 59 2.48 5.47 -20.67
N PRO A 60 2.01 4.22 -20.75
CA PRO A 60 2.61 3.21 -21.61
C PRO A 60 2.50 3.58 -23.09
N LEU A 61 3.60 3.41 -23.82
CA LEU A 61 3.65 3.59 -25.26
C LEU A 61 3.74 2.23 -26.01
N ILE A 62 4.27 1.23 -25.33
CA ILE A 62 4.43 -0.13 -25.85
C ILE A 62 3.85 -1.14 -24.85
N PRO A 63 3.36 -2.28 -25.30
CA PRO A 63 2.91 -3.33 -24.41
C PRO A 63 4.09 -3.90 -23.60
N ALA A 64 3.90 -4.02 -22.30
CA ALA A 64 4.85 -4.66 -21.40
C ALA A 64 4.12 -5.36 -20.24
N ALA A 65 4.75 -6.39 -19.70
CA ALA A 65 4.26 -7.08 -18.53
C ALA A 65 5.41 -7.53 -17.65
N SER A 66 5.22 -7.61 -16.35
CA SER A 66 6.17 -8.23 -15.44
C SER A 66 5.46 -9.03 -14.36
N LEU A 67 6.14 -10.09 -13.92
CA LEU A 67 5.76 -10.90 -12.78
C LEU A 67 6.98 -11.00 -11.87
N SER A 68 6.80 -10.68 -10.60
CA SER A 68 7.84 -10.82 -9.57
C SER A 68 7.31 -11.72 -8.46
N LEU A 69 8.08 -12.74 -8.11
CA LEU A 69 7.77 -13.67 -7.04
C LEU A 69 8.85 -13.60 -5.97
N SER A 70 8.45 -13.55 -4.72
CA SER A 70 9.35 -13.54 -3.56
C SER A 70 8.74 -14.34 -2.40
N LEU A 71 9.56 -14.62 -1.38
CA LEU A 71 9.08 -15.24 -0.15
C LEU A 71 8.04 -14.38 0.62
N LEU A 72 7.99 -13.08 0.30
CA LEU A 72 7.09 -12.12 0.93
C LEU A 72 5.81 -11.88 0.13
N GLY A 73 5.70 -12.44 -1.08
CA GLY A 73 4.54 -12.25 -1.92
C GLY A 73 4.81 -12.27 -3.41
N ALA A 74 3.82 -11.84 -4.15
CA ALA A 74 3.84 -11.76 -5.60
C ALA A 74 3.39 -10.38 -6.07
N GLU A 75 3.98 -9.90 -7.13
CA GLU A 75 3.61 -8.65 -7.80
C GLU A 75 3.53 -8.90 -9.30
N ALA A 76 2.47 -8.41 -9.92
CA ALA A 76 2.30 -8.47 -11.36
C ALA A 76 1.89 -7.11 -11.89
N HIS A 77 2.35 -6.75 -13.07
CA HIS A 77 1.82 -5.60 -13.79
C HIS A 77 1.72 -5.89 -15.26
N VAL A 78 0.77 -5.22 -15.90
CA VAL A 78 0.58 -5.22 -17.35
C VAL A 78 0.28 -3.81 -17.80
N GLU A 79 0.89 -3.42 -18.90
CA GLU A 79 0.73 -2.08 -19.47
C GLU A 79 0.71 -2.15 -21.00
N GLY A 80 0.10 -1.18 -21.64
CA GLY A 80 0.07 -1.14 -23.09
C GLY A 80 -0.81 -0.05 -23.67
N THR A 81 -0.85 -0.02 -25.02
CA THR A 81 -1.68 0.89 -25.78
C THR A 81 -2.51 0.13 -26.79
N THR A 82 -3.67 0.67 -27.13
CA THR A 82 -4.54 0.15 -28.18
C THR A 82 -4.95 1.27 -29.12
N GLY A 83 -4.65 1.12 -30.42
CA GLY A 83 -5.07 2.06 -31.47
C GLY A 83 -4.54 3.49 -31.31
N HIS A 84 -3.38 3.69 -30.65
CA HIS A 84 -2.78 5.00 -30.34
C HIS A 84 -3.67 5.98 -29.56
N LYS A 85 -4.89 5.58 -29.20
CA LYS A 85 -5.85 6.43 -28.48
C LYS A 85 -6.05 6.00 -27.04
N MET A 86 -5.90 4.73 -26.73
CA MET A 86 -6.12 4.20 -25.39
C MET A 86 -4.83 3.61 -24.84
N SER A 87 -4.48 4.00 -23.62
CA SER A 87 -3.43 3.33 -22.84
C SER A 87 -4.02 2.76 -21.56
N TYR A 88 -3.45 1.65 -21.11
CA TYR A 88 -3.83 0.99 -19.87
C TYR A 88 -2.60 0.60 -19.09
N LEU A 89 -2.71 0.71 -17.77
CA LEU A 89 -1.67 0.35 -16.81
C LEU A 89 -2.38 -0.31 -15.63
N ILE A 90 -2.12 -1.58 -15.38
CA ILE A 90 -2.76 -2.35 -14.31
C ILE A 90 -1.67 -3.06 -13.51
N GLY A 91 -1.74 -2.96 -12.20
CA GLY A 91 -0.84 -3.64 -11.28
C GLY A 91 -1.60 -4.34 -10.17
N ALA A 92 -1.12 -5.50 -9.79
CA ALA A 92 -1.62 -6.27 -8.66
C ALA A 92 -0.48 -6.68 -7.74
N ARG A 93 -0.70 -6.62 -6.43
CA ARG A 93 0.26 -7.05 -5.42
C ARG A 93 -0.43 -7.95 -4.39
N TYR A 94 0.29 -8.98 -4.00
CA TYR A 94 -0.02 -9.80 -2.85
C TYR A 94 1.19 -9.85 -1.93
N LYS A 95 1.04 -9.47 -0.66
CA LYS A 95 2.11 -9.53 0.34
C LYS A 95 1.66 -10.30 1.57
N ASN A 96 2.55 -11.15 2.06
CA ASN A 96 2.35 -11.95 3.25
C ASN A 96 3.63 -11.90 4.10
N ASN A 97 3.55 -11.23 5.24
CA ASN A 97 4.70 -11.05 6.12
C ASN A 97 4.82 -12.18 7.19
N LYS A 98 4.01 -13.23 7.08
CA LYS A 98 4.02 -14.36 8.02
C LYS A 98 5.41 -14.96 8.26
N TYR A 99 6.19 -15.09 7.19
CA TYR A 99 7.52 -15.70 7.25
C TYR A 99 8.52 -14.87 8.06
N ILE A 100 8.50 -13.55 7.90
CA ILE A 100 9.39 -12.65 8.66
C ILE A 100 8.94 -12.56 10.12
N LEU A 101 7.65 -12.31 10.33
CA LEU A 101 7.11 -12.08 11.66
C LEU A 101 7.13 -13.34 12.53
N GLY A 102 7.01 -14.53 11.95
CA GLY A 102 7.17 -15.80 12.67
C GLY A 102 8.59 -16.10 13.13
N LYS A 103 9.60 -15.34 12.66
CA LYS A 103 10.99 -15.42 13.10
C LYS A 103 11.37 -14.37 14.13
N MET A 104 10.52 -13.36 14.32
CA MET A 104 10.76 -12.31 15.31
C MET A 104 10.16 -12.74 16.65
N GLU A 105 10.87 -12.45 17.75
CA GLU A 105 10.37 -12.62 19.13
C GLU A 105 9.30 -11.57 19.44
N THR A 106 8.18 -11.60 18.73
CA THR A 106 7.04 -10.73 19.02
C THR A 106 6.08 -11.41 19.98
N LYS A 107 5.41 -10.62 20.81
CA LYS A 107 4.41 -11.12 21.79
C LYS A 107 3.10 -11.51 21.09
N GLY A 108 3.13 -12.60 20.32
CA GLY A 108 1.99 -13.12 19.58
C GLY A 108 2.30 -13.35 18.09
N THR A 109 1.68 -14.34 17.48
CA THR A 109 1.82 -14.63 16.05
C THR A 109 0.87 -13.73 15.27
N TYR A 110 1.43 -12.75 14.59
CA TYR A 110 0.71 -11.81 13.75
C TYR A 110 0.87 -12.19 12.26
N GLN A 111 -0.21 -12.33 11.53
CA GLN A 111 -0.20 -12.79 10.14
C GLN A 111 -0.97 -11.81 9.25
N PRO A 112 -0.37 -10.69 8.83
CA PRO A 112 -0.99 -9.77 7.90
C PRO A 112 -0.88 -10.29 6.47
N ASN A 113 -2.00 -10.23 5.75
CA ASN A 113 -2.08 -10.46 4.33
C ASN A 113 -2.61 -9.21 3.64
N PHE A 114 -1.92 -8.79 2.60
CA PHE A 114 -2.28 -7.63 1.80
C PHE A 114 -2.50 -8.05 0.36
N THR A 115 -3.59 -7.63 -0.21
CA THR A 115 -3.86 -7.78 -1.64
C THR A 115 -4.34 -6.44 -2.16
N ASP A 116 -3.73 -5.92 -3.19
CA ASP A 116 -4.20 -4.72 -3.86
C ASP A 116 -4.13 -4.86 -5.37
N VAL A 117 -5.07 -4.21 -6.03
CA VAL A 117 -5.14 -4.08 -7.49
C VAL A 117 -5.39 -2.61 -7.80
N GLN A 118 -4.60 -2.08 -8.71
CA GLN A 118 -4.67 -0.70 -9.16
C GLN A 118 -4.67 -0.66 -10.67
N GLY A 119 -5.36 0.31 -11.25
CA GLY A 119 -5.34 0.50 -12.69
C GLY A 119 -5.64 1.93 -13.10
N ILE A 120 -5.01 2.34 -14.18
CA ILE A 120 -5.30 3.56 -14.90
C ILE A 120 -5.60 3.20 -16.34
N ILE A 121 -6.70 3.74 -16.84
CA ILE A 121 -7.05 3.72 -18.26
C ILE A 121 -7.12 5.17 -18.72
N THR A 122 -6.39 5.47 -19.76
CA THR A 122 -6.35 6.81 -20.36
C THR A 122 -6.83 6.72 -21.81
N TYR A 123 -7.76 7.58 -22.18
CA TYR A 123 -8.30 7.66 -23.54
C TYR A 123 -8.14 9.06 -24.11
N ASN A 124 -7.40 9.16 -25.20
CA ASN A 124 -7.22 10.41 -25.96
C ASN A 124 -8.36 10.57 -26.96
N VAL A 125 -9.34 11.39 -26.61
CA VAL A 125 -10.48 11.71 -27.49
C VAL A 125 -9.98 12.47 -28.71
N ASN A 126 -9.10 13.45 -28.48
CA ASN A 126 -8.42 14.22 -29.52
C ASN A 126 -7.08 14.76 -28.95
N PRO A 127 -6.21 15.40 -29.76
CA PRO A 127 -4.92 15.89 -29.29
C PRO A 127 -4.96 16.92 -28.14
N LYS A 128 -6.13 17.49 -27.86
CA LYS A 128 -6.32 18.50 -26.81
C LYS A 128 -7.18 18.01 -25.65
N PHE A 129 -7.73 16.79 -25.73
CA PHE A 129 -8.65 16.28 -24.73
C PHE A 129 -8.38 14.81 -24.40
N GLU A 130 -7.96 14.57 -23.18
CA GLU A 130 -7.65 13.26 -22.62
C GLU A 130 -8.60 12.98 -21.43
N ILE A 131 -9.11 11.79 -21.33
CA ILE A 131 -9.90 11.30 -20.20
C ILE A 131 -9.12 10.17 -19.55
N SER A 132 -8.89 10.26 -18.25
CA SER A 132 -8.26 9.21 -17.46
C SER A 132 -9.19 8.74 -16.36
N ALA A 133 -9.26 7.43 -16.16
CA ALA A 133 -9.96 6.79 -15.06
C ALA A 133 -8.95 6.02 -14.21
N PHE A 134 -8.92 6.30 -12.92
CA PHE A 134 -8.12 5.58 -11.93
C PHE A 134 -9.03 4.70 -11.08
N GLY A 135 -8.68 3.43 -10.95
CA GLY A 135 -9.35 2.47 -10.10
C GLY A 135 -8.39 1.85 -9.10
N TYR A 136 -8.86 1.69 -7.86
CA TYR A 136 -8.09 1.10 -6.79
C TYR A 136 -8.97 0.20 -5.93
N TYR A 137 -8.48 -1.00 -5.67
CA TYR A 137 -9.09 -1.95 -4.74
C TYR A 137 -8.02 -2.54 -3.83
N SER A 138 -8.26 -2.55 -2.53
CA SER A 138 -7.40 -3.30 -1.61
C SER A 138 -8.18 -4.08 -0.57
N ARG A 139 -7.61 -5.19 -0.19
CA ARG A 139 -8.09 -6.03 0.89
C ARG A 139 -6.95 -6.34 1.85
N ILE A 140 -7.18 -6.02 3.10
CA ILE A 140 -6.28 -6.33 4.19
C ILE A 140 -6.98 -7.34 5.09
N SER A 141 -6.28 -8.41 5.41
CA SER A 141 -6.74 -9.40 6.38
C SER A 141 -5.60 -9.69 7.33
N TYR A 142 -5.81 -9.57 8.62
CA TYR A 142 -4.86 -10.04 9.58
C TYR A 142 -5.52 -10.97 10.60
N HIS A 143 -4.76 -11.95 11.01
CA HIS A 143 -5.15 -12.91 12.02
C HIS A 143 -4.14 -12.84 13.16
N MET A 144 -4.63 -12.53 14.35
CA MET A 144 -3.82 -12.50 15.57
C MET A 144 -4.08 -13.79 16.33
N ILE A 145 -3.04 -14.57 16.52
CA ILE A 145 -3.09 -15.78 17.34
C ILE A 145 -2.54 -15.39 18.71
N PRO A 146 -3.36 -15.41 19.79
CA PRO A 146 -2.89 -15.06 21.11
C PRO A 146 -1.92 -16.13 21.61
N GLU A 147 -0.73 -15.71 22.02
CA GLU A 147 0.20 -16.55 22.77
C GLU A 147 0.17 -16.17 24.23
N THR A 148 0.00 -17.18 25.08
CA THR A 148 0.16 -17.00 26.53
C THR A 148 1.63 -16.99 26.84
N ARG A 149 2.20 -15.82 27.15
CA ARG A 149 3.59 -15.66 27.56
C ARG A 149 3.66 -15.36 29.04
N GLN A 150 4.50 -16.09 29.76
CA GLN A 150 4.89 -15.71 31.12
C GLN A 150 5.96 -14.63 31.00
N THR A 151 5.65 -13.43 31.45
CA THR A 151 6.65 -12.37 31.60
C THR A 151 6.97 -12.23 33.06
N ASP A 152 8.22 -12.49 33.43
CA ASP A 152 8.75 -12.14 34.73
C ASP A 152 8.99 -10.62 34.77
N PHE A 153 7.97 -9.88 35.19
CA PHE A 153 8.08 -8.44 35.39
C PHE A 153 8.29 -8.19 36.90
N GLY A 154 9.48 -7.71 37.27
CA GLY A 154 9.74 -7.28 38.61
C GLY A 154 10.86 -8.03 39.33
N ASN A 155 11.16 -7.61 40.53
CA ASN A 155 12.08 -8.24 41.48
C ASN A 155 11.61 -9.67 41.80
N ILE A 156 12.55 -10.56 42.09
CA ILE A 156 12.31 -11.99 42.44
C ILE A 156 11.24 -12.19 43.54
N GLN A 157 10.96 -11.16 44.35
CA GLN A 157 9.96 -11.19 45.41
C GLN A 157 8.53 -10.75 44.99
N LEU A 158 8.33 -10.20 43.81
CA LEU A 158 7.05 -9.65 43.36
C LEU A 158 6.75 -10.05 41.89
N SER A 159 6.94 -11.31 41.56
CA SER A 159 6.56 -11.81 40.25
C SER A 159 5.02 -11.89 40.14
N HIS A 160 4.40 -10.93 39.48
CA HIS A 160 3.02 -10.99 39.09
C HIS A 160 2.90 -11.64 37.71
N ARG A 161 2.21 -12.76 37.64
CA ARG A 161 1.87 -13.42 36.37
C ARG A 161 0.70 -12.68 35.75
N ILE A 162 0.95 -11.90 34.70
CA ILE A 162 -0.10 -11.26 33.89
C ILE A 162 -0.33 -12.13 32.67
N THR A 163 -1.52 -12.72 32.57
CA THR A 163 -1.96 -13.44 31.36
C THR A 163 -2.85 -12.51 30.55
N ILE A 164 -2.40 -12.09 29.38
CA ILE A 164 -3.18 -11.25 28.48
C ILE A 164 -3.68 -12.11 27.32
N TYR A 165 -5.01 -12.23 27.19
CA TYR A 165 -5.65 -12.90 26.06
C TYR A 165 -6.09 -11.83 25.07
N PHE A 166 -5.59 -11.91 23.83
CA PHE A 166 -6.12 -11.15 22.71
C PHE A 166 -6.59 -12.13 21.64
N ASP A 167 -7.86 -12.11 21.35
CA ASP A 167 -8.44 -12.77 20.17
C ASP A 167 -9.01 -11.67 19.27
N GLY A 168 -8.37 -11.42 18.14
CA GLY A 168 -8.76 -10.36 17.22
C GLY A 168 -8.63 -10.81 15.77
N LYS A 169 -9.74 -10.78 15.06
CA LYS A 169 -9.79 -10.83 13.60
C LYS A 169 -10.26 -9.50 13.09
N GLU A 170 -9.45 -8.84 12.29
CA GLU A 170 -9.88 -7.65 11.58
C GLU A 170 -9.68 -7.85 10.08
N SER A 171 -10.69 -7.53 9.30
CA SER A 171 -10.58 -7.48 7.86
C SER A 171 -11.13 -6.15 7.37
N SER A 172 -10.36 -5.43 6.57
CA SER A 172 -10.74 -4.15 6.00
C SER A 172 -10.68 -4.24 4.49
N ASN A 173 -11.78 -3.87 3.84
CA ASN A 173 -11.86 -3.71 2.39
C ASN A 173 -11.92 -2.22 2.08
N TYR A 174 -11.09 -1.76 1.14
CA TYR A 174 -11.07 -0.38 0.66
C TYR A 174 -11.33 -0.38 -0.85
N ASN A 175 -12.32 0.39 -1.26
CA ASN A 175 -12.69 0.63 -2.66
C ASN A 175 -12.38 2.07 -3.03
#